data_44949f65c8a0a69e1886a78c77d5718a
#
_entry.id   44949f65c8a0a69e1886a78c77d5718a
#
_cell.length_a   1.000
_cell.length_b   1.000
_cell.length_c   1.000
_cell.angle_alpha   90.00
_cell.angle_beta   90.00
_cell.angle_gamma   90.00
#
_symmetry.space_group_name_H-M   'P 1'
#
loop_
_entity.id
_entity.type
_entity.pdbx_description
1 polymer ?
#
loop_
_entity_poly.entity_id
_entity_poly.type
_entity_poly.pdbx_seq_one_letter_code
_entity_poly.pdbx_strand_id
1 'polypeptide(L)'
;MAEDGPLGAYRAKRDPARTPEPMRTAGSRGPRGDDRPVFVIQEHHARALHWDFRLERDGVLVSWALPKGIPEDPATNHLAVRTEDHPLEYGSFEGDIPKGEYGGGHVSIWDHGEYELEKWTDTEVKVVLHGSKARGRYVLFATRGKNWMIHRMDPAREGFEPLPDRIAPMLAVSGTLPADDKGWAYEIKWDGIRAVVYSDGGRVRALGRSSKDITARYPELREVGEQLGARPAVLDGEVIALGPDGRPSFGQLQQRMHLSGSAEIARKARQAPVSYVVFDVLHLDGQSLLELSYDERRRRLESLGLSGGSLATGDSFRDVPGADVLAAAGQRGLEGIVAKRRNSPYRPGRRSGEWVKVKIFSTQEVVIGGWTEGNGQRSGELGALLLGIPGGDGLRYVGKVGTGFGEQERRAILGRLQPLARKTSPFSSPVEPSVAALAHFVRPVIVGEVRYGDRTVDGHLRHPSWRGLRPDKDPGEITDEP
;
A
#
# COMPACT_ATOMS: atom_id res chain seq x y z
N MET A 1 7.32 -45.84 29.38
CA MET A 1 6.54 -44.86 28.60
C MET A 1 7.52 -44.15 27.70
N ALA A 2 7.85 -44.74 26.57
CA ALA A 2 8.67 -44.23 25.49
C ALA A 2 8.23 -44.90 24.19
N GLU A 3 6.98 -44.67 23.76
CA GLU A 3 6.44 -45.27 22.53
C GLU A 3 6.06 -44.22 21.46
N ASP A 4 6.29 -42.95 21.74
CA ASP A 4 6.07 -41.92 20.72
C ASP A 4 7.43 -41.47 20.18
N GLY A 5 7.87 -42.13 19.09
CA GLY A 5 9.06 -41.71 18.35
C GLY A 5 8.99 -40.23 17.94
N PRO A 6 9.97 -39.71 17.16
CA PRO A 6 10.09 -38.27 16.83
C PRO A 6 8.82 -37.62 16.22
N LEU A 7 7.88 -38.43 15.74
CA LEU A 7 6.60 -37.98 15.19
C LEU A 7 5.42 -37.99 16.20
N GLY A 8 5.63 -38.29 17.46
CA GLY A 8 4.56 -38.33 18.48
C GLY A 8 3.80 -36.99 18.60
N ALA A 9 4.54 -35.89 18.69
CA ALA A 9 3.95 -34.54 18.76
C ALA A 9 3.20 -34.15 17.49
N TYR A 10 3.62 -34.62 16.31
CA TYR A 10 2.93 -34.41 15.04
C TYR A 10 1.57 -35.11 15.02
N ARG A 11 1.54 -36.39 15.40
CA ARG A 11 0.31 -37.19 15.42
C ARG A 11 -0.69 -36.73 16.46
N ALA A 12 -0.23 -36.30 17.63
CA ALA A 12 -1.09 -35.84 18.72
C ALA A 12 -1.92 -34.59 18.34
N LYS A 13 -1.51 -33.85 17.32
CA LYS A 13 -2.16 -32.61 16.88
C LYS A 13 -3.08 -32.79 15.66
N ARG A 14 -3.16 -33.98 15.07
CA ARG A 14 -3.85 -34.24 13.81
C ARG A 14 -4.82 -35.40 13.91
N ASP A 15 -5.96 -35.24 13.27
CA ASP A 15 -6.94 -36.31 13.09
C ASP A 15 -6.86 -36.82 11.64
N PRO A 16 -6.39 -38.08 11.42
CA PRO A 16 -6.25 -38.65 10.07
C PRO A 16 -7.54 -38.68 9.25
N ALA A 17 -8.70 -38.65 9.91
CA ALA A 17 -9.98 -38.61 9.22
C ALA A 17 -10.39 -37.21 8.74
N ARG A 18 -9.68 -36.17 9.19
CA ARG A 18 -10.05 -34.77 8.97
C ARG A 18 -9.00 -33.94 8.26
N THR A 19 -7.76 -34.44 8.14
CA THR A 19 -6.67 -33.75 7.42
C THR A 19 -6.16 -34.57 6.25
N PRO A 20 -5.84 -33.97 5.11
CA PRO A 20 -5.18 -34.62 3.97
C PRO A 20 -3.66 -34.80 4.20
N GLU A 21 -3.13 -34.30 5.31
CA GLU A 21 -1.71 -34.35 5.62
C GLU A 21 -1.19 -35.81 5.74
N PRO A 22 0.06 -36.10 5.28
CA PRO A 22 0.64 -37.43 5.39
C PRO A 22 0.77 -37.89 6.85
N MET A 23 0.24 -39.07 7.19
CA MET A 23 0.24 -39.63 8.54
C MET A 23 1.20 -40.83 8.74
N ARG A 24 1.98 -41.17 7.71
CA ARG A 24 2.86 -42.36 7.77
C ARG A 24 3.93 -42.27 8.87
N THR A 25 4.31 -43.45 9.38
CA THR A 25 5.42 -43.63 10.32
C THR A 25 6.74 -43.25 9.66
N ALA A 26 7.70 -42.78 10.50
CA ALA A 26 9.08 -42.59 10.07
C ALA A 26 9.55 -43.77 9.22
N GLY A 27 9.60 -43.61 7.92
CA GLY A 27 10.13 -44.59 7.00
C GLY A 27 11.57 -44.21 6.76
N SER A 28 12.51 -45.05 7.16
CA SER A 28 13.87 -44.95 6.65
C SER A 28 13.75 -45.09 5.11
N ARG A 29 14.06 -44.00 4.34
CA ARG A 29 14.61 -44.23 3.01
C ARG A 29 15.79 -45.17 3.25
N GLY A 30 15.71 -46.39 2.69
CA GLY A 30 16.86 -47.26 2.70
C GLY A 30 18.08 -46.51 2.19
N PRO A 31 19.30 -46.83 2.64
CA PRO A 31 20.51 -46.15 2.24
C PRO A 31 20.62 -46.20 0.71
N ARG A 32 20.17 -45.10 0.04
CA ARG A 32 20.61 -44.80 -1.30
C ARG A 32 22.00 -44.25 -1.17
N GLY A 33 22.98 -44.99 -1.66
CA GLY A 33 24.36 -44.52 -1.67
C GLY A 33 24.39 -43.13 -2.36
N ASP A 34 25.13 -42.24 -1.77
CA ASP A 34 25.45 -40.87 -2.28
C ASP A 34 24.36 -39.81 -2.32
N ASP A 35 23.13 -40.04 -1.83
CA ASP A 35 22.09 -39.04 -1.80
C ASP A 35 22.31 -38.06 -0.63
N ARG A 36 22.57 -36.79 -0.95
CA ARG A 36 22.57 -35.68 0.04
C ARG A 36 21.18 -35.54 0.68
N PRO A 37 21.08 -35.14 1.95
CA PRO A 37 19.81 -34.90 2.59
C PRO A 37 19.08 -33.73 1.91
N VAL A 38 17.73 -33.76 1.92
CA VAL A 38 16.90 -32.78 1.25
C VAL A 38 16.36 -31.74 2.21
N PHE A 39 16.06 -30.57 1.66
CA PHE A 39 15.25 -29.56 2.34
C PHE A 39 14.00 -29.22 1.54
N VAL A 40 12.99 -28.72 2.20
CA VAL A 40 11.82 -28.11 1.60
C VAL A 40 11.45 -26.84 2.36
N ILE A 41 10.99 -25.85 1.61
CA ILE A 41 10.40 -24.61 2.12
C ILE A 41 9.00 -24.54 1.57
N GLN A 42 8.01 -24.53 2.46
CA GLN A 42 6.59 -24.47 2.07
C GLN A 42 6.01 -23.13 2.49
N GLU A 43 5.40 -22.41 1.55
CA GLU A 43 4.63 -21.20 1.81
C GLU A 43 3.26 -21.61 2.37
N HIS A 44 2.93 -21.12 3.56
CA HIS A 44 1.74 -21.52 4.29
C HIS A 44 0.85 -20.31 4.60
N HIS A 45 -0.28 -20.24 3.89
CA HIS A 45 -1.33 -19.25 4.07
C HIS A 45 -2.30 -19.66 5.18
N ALA A 46 -1.85 -19.62 6.44
CA ALA A 46 -2.63 -19.89 7.64
C ALA A 46 -3.30 -18.60 8.18
N ARG A 47 -3.44 -18.43 9.52
CA ARG A 47 -3.89 -17.15 10.12
C ARG A 47 -2.99 -15.97 9.77
N ALA A 48 -1.72 -16.25 9.58
CA ALA A 48 -0.71 -15.33 9.08
C ALA A 48 0.19 -16.10 8.13
N LEU A 49 0.57 -15.46 7.03
CA LEU A 49 1.52 -16.02 6.09
C LEU A 49 2.85 -16.29 6.79
N HIS A 50 3.42 -17.48 6.57
CA HIS A 50 4.75 -17.86 7.00
C HIS A 50 5.31 -18.94 6.07
N TRP A 51 6.59 -19.22 6.20
CA TRP A 51 7.28 -20.28 5.46
C TRP A 51 7.74 -21.35 6.43
N ASP A 52 7.37 -22.59 6.17
CA ASP A 52 7.87 -23.74 6.90
C ASP A 52 9.18 -24.21 6.27
N PHE A 53 10.29 -23.98 6.92
CA PHE A 53 11.60 -24.48 6.54
C PHE A 53 11.87 -25.80 7.21
N ARG A 54 12.12 -26.84 6.43
CA ARG A 54 12.29 -28.22 6.88
C ARG A 54 13.55 -28.84 6.32
N LEU A 55 14.31 -29.49 7.20
CA LEU A 55 15.56 -30.22 6.87
C LEU A 55 15.37 -31.70 7.17
N GLU A 56 15.62 -32.57 6.20
CA GLU A 56 15.65 -34.02 6.39
C GLU A 56 16.77 -34.41 7.33
N ARG A 57 16.44 -35.08 8.43
CA ARG A 57 17.45 -35.63 9.38
C ARG A 57 16.85 -36.79 10.15
N ASP A 58 17.64 -37.84 10.31
CA ASP A 58 17.29 -39.02 11.13
C ASP A 58 15.90 -39.59 10.84
N GLY A 59 15.50 -39.55 9.54
CA GLY A 59 14.24 -40.10 9.05
C GLY A 59 13.01 -39.23 9.25
N VAL A 60 13.19 -37.95 9.62
CA VAL A 60 12.12 -36.94 9.75
C VAL A 60 12.52 -35.63 9.11
N LEU A 61 11.55 -34.73 8.94
CA LEU A 61 11.76 -33.33 8.55
C LEU A 61 11.76 -32.46 9.81
N VAL A 62 12.95 -32.07 10.24
CA VAL A 62 13.16 -31.10 11.33
C VAL A 62 12.72 -29.73 10.87
N SER A 63 11.80 -29.07 11.60
CA SER A 63 11.02 -27.98 11.04
C SER A 63 11.04 -26.70 11.86
N TRP A 64 11.04 -25.54 11.14
CA TRP A 64 10.90 -24.19 11.70
C TRP A 64 9.90 -23.38 10.87
N ALA A 65 9.01 -22.65 11.53
CA ALA A 65 8.16 -21.67 10.90
C ALA A 65 8.87 -20.31 10.83
N LEU A 66 8.97 -19.73 9.65
CA LEU A 66 9.65 -18.47 9.36
C LEU A 66 8.62 -17.41 8.99
N PRO A 67 8.23 -16.48 9.88
CA PRO A 67 7.21 -15.45 9.58
C PRO A 67 7.59 -14.47 8.48
N LYS A 68 8.87 -14.42 8.08
CA LYS A 68 9.41 -13.56 7.01
C LYS A 68 10.11 -14.34 5.89
N GLY A 69 10.02 -15.68 5.91
CA GLY A 69 10.77 -16.53 4.97
C GLY A 69 12.27 -16.56 5.24
N ILE A 70 13.03 -17.12 4.28
CA ILE A 70 14.49 -17.20 4.30
C ILE A 70 15.09 -15.80 4.08
N PRO A 71 16.05 -15.32 4.91
CA PRO A 71 16.71 -14.05 4.69
C PRO A 71 17.61 -14.11 3.44
N GLU A 72 17.51 -13.11 2.59
CA GLU A 72 18.41 -12.91 1.46
C GLU A 72 19.50 -11.87 1.78
N ASP A 73 19.18 -10.93 2.69
CA ASP A 73 20.10 -9.93 3.18
C ASP A 73 20.94 -10.47 4.35
N PRO A 74 22.28 -10.58 4.22
CA PRO A 74 23.16 -11.01 5.31
C PRO A 74 23.25 -9.99 6.46
N ALA A 75 22.72 -8.77 6.31
CA ALA A 75 22.65 -7.78 7.39
C ALA A 75 21.48 -8.05 8.35
N THR A 76 20.54 -8.93 8.00
CA THR A 76 19.31 -9.16 8.76
C THR A 76 19.16 -10.61 9.21
N ASN A 77 18.60 -10.80 10.41
CA ASN A 77 18.21 -12.11 10.90
C ASN A 77 16.69 -12.24 10.87
N HIS A 78 16.18 -13.39 10.42
CA HIS A 78 14.75 -13.67 10.50
C HIS A 78 14.44 -14.60 11.66
N LEU A 79 13.28 -14.40 12.29
CA LEU A 79 12.77 -15.31 13.32
C LEU A 79 12.47 -16.67 12.70
N ALA A 80 12.92 -17.75 13.37
CA ALA A 80 12.61 -19.14 13.06
C ALA A 80 12.04 -19.81 14.32
N VAL A 81 10.78 -20.16 14.29
CA VAL A 81 10.11 -20.80 15.43
C VAL A 81 10.17 -22.31 15.26
N ARG A 82 10.87 -23.01 16.14
CA ARG A 82 10.95 -24.47 16.11
C ARG A 82 9.56 -25.08 16.28
N THR A 83 9.14 -25.91 15.33
CA THR A 83 7.87 -26.65 15.35
C THR A 83 8.12 -28.15 15.59
N GLU A 84 7.10 -28.97 15.57
CA GLU A 84 7.23 -30.41 15.60
C GLU A 84 7.92 -30.95 14.34
N ASP A 85 8.57 -32.12 14.48
CA ASP A 85 9.12 -32.84 13.34
C ASP A 85 8.00 -33.45 12.50
N HIS A 86 8.18 -33.47 11.18
CA HIS A 86 7.20 -33.95 10.20
C HIS A 86 7.70 -35.23 9.53
N PRO A 87 6.81 -36.09 9.03
CA PRO A 87 7.20 -37.25 8.22
C PRO A 87 7.85 -36.80 6.90
N LEU A 88 8.73 -37.63 6.33
CA LEU A 88 9.45 -37.31 5.08
C LEU A 88 8.50 -37.03 3.91
N GLU A 89 7.38 -37.73 3.86
CA GLU A 89 6.35 -37.54 2.82
C GLU A 89 5.73 -36.15 2.84
N TYR A 90 5.79 -35.45 3.98
CA TYR A 90 5.32 -34.05 4.06
C TYR A 90 6.14 -33.09 3.19
N GLY A 91 7.37 -33.47 2.81
CA GLY A 91 8.22 -32.68 1.92
C GLY A 91 7.65 -32.49 0.51
N SER A 92 6.71 -33.32 0.09
CA SER A 92 5.99 -33.19 -1.19
C SER A 92 4.51 -32.78 -1.03
N PHE A 93 4.08 -32.41 0.17
CA PHE A 93 2.69 -32.06 0.44
C PHE A 93 2.40 -30.64 -0.03
N GLU A 94 1.35 -30.50 -0.85
CA GLU A 94 0.70 -29.25 -1.23
C GLU A 94 -0.82 -29.43 -1.14
N GLY A 95 -1.56 -28.39 -0.71
CA GLY A 95 -3.00 -28.42 -0.64
C GLY A 95 -3.58 -27.67 0.56
N ASP A 96 -4.89 -27.81 0.71
CA ASP A 96 -5.66 -27.12 1.75
C ASP A 96 -5.81 -28.00 3.01
N ILE A 97 -5.36 -27.47 4.15
CA ILE A 97 -5.64 -28.00 5.47
C ILE A 97 -6.96 -27.36 5.96
N PRO A 98 -7.98 -28.15 6.32
CA PRO A 98 -9.30 -27.61 6.67
C PRO A 98 -9.27 -26.58 7.80
N LYS A 99 -10.12 -25.56 7.69
CA LYS A 99 -10.29 -24.55 8.75
C LYS A 99 -10.77 -25.22 10.03
N GLY A 100 -10.09 -24.93 11.13
CA GLY A 100 -10.38 -25.51 12.45
C GLY A 100 -9.44 -26.65 12.82
N GLU A 101 -8.72 -27.25 11.89
CA GLU A 101 -7.65 -28.19 12.15
C GLU A 101 -6.34 -27.44 12.48
N TYR A 102 -5.41 -28.16 13.11
CA TYR A 102 -4.08 -27.61 13.42
C TYR A 102 -3.34 -27.29 12.12
N GLY A 103 -2.86 -26.06 11.98
CA GLY A 103 -2.22 -25.64 10.74
C GLY A 103 -3.19 -25.30 9.59
N GLY A 104 -4.51 -25.13 9.85
CA GLY A 104 -5.51 -24.85 8.82
C GLY A 104 -5.13 -23.68 7.91
N GLY A 105 -5.15 -23.92 6.59
CA GLY A 105 -4.74 -22.98 5.54
C GLY A 105 -4.25 -23.67 4.28
N HIS A 106 -3.77 -22.91 3.31
CA HIS A 106 -3.21 -23.43 2.07
C HIS A 106 -1.68 -23.56 2.15
N VAL A 107 -1.16 -24.71 1.75
CA VAL A 107 0.28 -25.02 1.71
C VAL A 107 0.73 -25.24 0.29
N SER A 108 1.78 -24.55 -0.16
CA SER A 108 2.43 -24.76 -1.46
C SER A 108 3.95 -24.82 -1.30
N ILE A 109 4.63 -25.57 -2.16
CA ILE A 109 6.09 -25.67 -2.14
C ILE A 109 6.68 -24.40 -2.73
N TRP A 110 7.34 -23.58 -1.89
CA TRP A 110 8.03 -22.38 -2.33
C TRP A 110 9.39 -22.69 -2.96
N ASP A 111 10.18 -23.62 -2.34
CA ASP A 111 11.43 -24.14 -2.88
C ASP A 111 11.78 -25.50 -2.25
N HIS A 112 12.60 -26.26 -2.93
CA HIS A 112 13.16 -27.53 -2.43
C HIS A 112 14.52 -27.80 -3.08
N GLY A 113 15.28 -28.70 -2.47
CA GLY A 113 16.58 -29.11 -3.00
C GLY A 113 17.35 -29.97 -2.03
N GLU A 114 18.61 -30.18 -2.35
CA GLU A 114 19.58 -30.86 -1.46
C GLU A 114 20.25 -29.85 -0.54
N TYR A 115 20.82 -30.32 0.56
CA TYR A 115 21.66 -29.50 1.40
C TYR A 115 22.91 -30.23 1.89
N GLU A 116 23.96 -29.48 2.18
CA GLU A 116 25.16 -29.97 2.85
C GLU A 116 25.12 -29.57 4.33
N LEU A 117 25.39 -30.51 5.24
CA LEU A 117 25.44 -30.25 6.64
C LEU A 117 26.85 -29.85 7.06
N GLU A 118 27.04 -28.64 7.57
CA GLU A 118 28.31 -28.18 8.16
C GLU A 118 28.36 -28.39 9.69
N LYS A 119 27.24 -28.15 10.36
CA LYS A 119 27.16 -28.30 11.84
C LYS A 119 25.71 -28.57 12.26
N TRP A 120 25.57 -29.43 13.25
CA TRP A 120 24.29 -29.66 13.93
C TRP A 120 24.49 -29.88 15.41
N THR A 121 23.93 -29.01 16.23
CA THR A 121 23.86 -29.12 17.69
C THR A 121 22.45 -28.78 18.16
N ASP A 122 22.17 -28.92 19.45
CA ASP A 122 20.87 -28.55 20.03
C ASP A 122 20.57 -27.05 19.94
N THR A 123 21.60 -26.22 19.70
CA THR A 123 21.46 -24.74 19.68
C THR A 123 21.92 -24.10 18.39
N GLU A 124 22.49 -24.85 17.45
CA GLU A 124 23.02 -24.29 16.19
C GLU A 124 22.97 -25.34 15.07
N VAL A 125 22.45 -24.91 13.90
CA VAL A 125 22.45 -25.70 12.67
C VAL A 125 23.05 -24.84 11.56
N LYS A 126 24.11 -25.34 10.89
CA LYS A 126 24.72 -24.69 9.72
C LYS A 126 24.57 -25.59 8.51
N VAL A 127 24.06 -25.05 7.44
CA VAL A 127 23.79 -25.77 6.18
C VAL A 127 24.16 -24.94 4.98
N VAL A 128 24.51 -25.63 3.88
CA VAL A 128 24.58 -25.03 2.54
C VAL A 128 23.41 -25.54 1.72
N LEU A 129 22.50 -24.67 1.33
CA LEU A 129 21.30 -25.00 0.57
C LEU A 129 21.58 -24.96 -0.94
N HIS A 130 21.05 -25.93 -1.67
CA HIS A 130 21.16 -26.06 -3.14
C HIS A 130 19.77 -26.08 -3.77
N GLY A 131 18.95 -25.05 -3.46
CA GLY A 131 17.63 -24.87 -4.07
C GLY A 131 17.66 -24.02 -5.33
N SER A 132 16.49 -23.80 -5.90
CA SER A 132 16.31 -22.91 -7.03
C SER A 132 16.23 -21.42 -6.60
N LYS A 133 15.58 -21.15 -5.47
CA LYS A 133 15.42 -19.84 -4.85
C LYS A 133 16.32 -19.68 -3.62
N ALA A 134 16.27 -20.65 -2.68
CA ALA A 134 17.11 -20.67 -1.49
C ALA A 134 18.46 -21.36 -1.80
N ARG A 135 19.50 -20.57 -1.95
CA ARG A 135 20.85 -21.05 -2.26
C ARG A 135 21.90 -20.36 -1.41
N GLY A 136 22.90 -21.12 -0.95
CA GLY A 136 24.03 -20.62 -0.18
C GLY A 136 24.02 -21.07 1.26
N ARG A 137 24.91 -20.49 2.07
CA ARG A 137 25.19 -20.89 3.46
C ARG A 137 24.28 -20.15 4.43
N TYR A 138 23.63 -20.92 5.30
CA TYR A 138 22.74 -20.42 6.35
C TYR A 138 23.09 -21.00 7.70
N VAL A 139 22.88 -20.21 8.75
CA VAL A 139 22.94 -20.67 10.14
C VAL A 139 21.61 -20.40 10.85
N LEU A 140 21.10 -21.43 11.52
CA LEU A 140 20.02 -21.29 12.49
C LEU A 140 20.64 -21.40 13.88
N PHE A 141 20.25 -20.51 14.79
CA PHE A 141 20.74 -20.54 16.18
C PHE A 141 19.61 -20.24 17.16
N ALA A 142 19.61 -21.03 18.26
CA ALA A 142 18.61 -20.92 19.32
C ALA A 142 18.76 -19.60 20.06
N THR A 143 17.64 -19.00 20.45
CA THR A 143 17.61 -17.80 21.31
C THR A 143 16.91 -18.11 22.63
N ARG A 144 15.59 -18.11 22.68
CA ARG A 144 14.81 -18.38 23.90
C ARG A 144 13.66 -19.35 23.62
N GLY A 145 13.61 -20.46 24.33
CA GLY A 145 12.56 -21.47 24.19
C GLY A 145 12.55 -22.07 22.77
N LYS A 146 11.43 -21.98 22.09
CA LYS A 146 11.29 -22.45 20.70
C LYS A 146 11.75 -21.43 19.65
N ASN A 147 12.16 -20.24 20.06
CA ASN A 147 12.60 -19.20 19.15
C ASN A 147 14.06 -19.42 18.75
N TRP A 148 14.27 -19.47 17.46
CA TRP A 148 15.54 -19.47 16.79
C TRP A 148 15.61 -18.28 15.86
N MET A 149 16.81 -17.96 15.39
CA MET A 149 17.02 -17.02 14.29
C MET A 149 17.67 -17.77 13.14
N ILE A 150 17.32 -17.38 11.92
CA ILE A 150 18.01 -17.81 10.70
C ILE A 150 18.74 -16.63 10.09
N HIS A 151 19.99 -16.85 9.68
CA HIS A 151 20.88 -15.84 9.12
C HIS A 151 21.56 -16.39 7.87
N ARG A 152 21.64 -15.55 6.81
CA ARG A 152 22.43 -15.85 5.62
C ARG A 152 23.89 -15.51 5.89
N MET A 153 24.80 -16.48 5.70
CA MET A 153 26.24 -16.31 5.95
C MET A 153 27.00 -15.86 4.70
N ASP A 154 26.50 -16.18 3.51
CA ASP A 154 27.08 -15.75 2.25
C ASP A 154 26.63 -14.30 1.90
N PRO A 155 27.42 -13.57 1.10
CA PRO A 155 26.96 -12.31 0.52
C PRO A 155 25.59 -12.46 -0.15
N ALA A 156 24.83 -11.37 -0.19
CA ALA A 156 23.62 -11.33 -1.01
C ALA A 156 23.97 -11.62 -2.48
N ARG A 157 23.00 -12.08 -3.26
CA ARG A 157 23.20 -12.24 -4.71
C ARG A 157 23.60 -10.92 -5.37
N GLU A 158 24.32 -11.00 -6.47
CA GLU A 158 24.68 -9.80 -7.24
C GLU A 158 23.44 -9.00 -7.65
N GLY A 159 23.50 -7.69 -7.48
CA GLY A 159 22.38 -6.78 -7.74
C GLY A 159 21.25 -6.81 -6.72
N PHE A 160 21.42 -7.52 -5.58
CA PHE A 160 20.45 -7.46 -4.50
C PHE A 160 20.52 -6.10 -3.78
N GLU A 161 19.37 -5.46 -3.66
CA GLU A 161 19.16 -4.26 -2.85
C GLU A 161 18.10 -4.57 -1.78
N PRO A 162 18.36 -4.31 -0.50
CA PRO A 162 17.35 -4.51 0.54
C PRO A 162 16.14 -3.59 0.30
N LEU A 163 14.98 -4.01 0.84
CA LEU A 163 13.78 -3.19 0.75
C LEU A 163 14.01 -1.81 1.38
N PRO A 164 13.83 -0.71 0.64
CA PRO A 164 14.11 0.62 1.15
C PRO A 164 13.12 1.01 2.25
N ASP A 165 13.60 1.74 3.26
CA ASP A 165 12.72 2.21 4.33
C ASP A 165 11.66 3.18 3.84
N ARG A 166 12.01 4.02 2.86
CA ARG A 166 11.13 5.05 2.34
C ARG A 166 11.50 5.49 0.93
N ILE A 167 10.47 5.57 0.07
CA ILE A 167 10.55 6.23 -1.24
C ILE A 167 9.49 7.33 -1.26
N ALA A 168 9.90 8.57 -1.53
CA ALA A 168 8.96 9.67 -1.72
C ALA A 168 8.27 9.52 -3.09
N PRO A 169 6.93 9.69 -3.19
CA PRO A 169 6.23 9.54 -4.46
C PRO A 169 6.66 10.60 -5.49
N MET A 170 6.84 10.17 -6.75
CA MET A 170 7.04 11.08 -7.88
C MET A 170 5.77 11.89 -8.15
N LEU A 171 5.92 13.16 -8.53
CA LEU A 171 4.83 14.11 -8.69
C LEU A 171 4.67 14.51 -10.16
N ALA A 172 3.41 14.58 -10.63
CA ALA A 172 3.10 15.11 -11.95
C ALA A 172 3.07 16.66 -11.96
N VAL A 173 3.46 17.27 -13.08
CA VAL A 173 3.17 18.68 -13.37
C VAL A 173 1.74 18.82 -13.87
N SER A 174 1.10 19.98 -13.69
CA SER A 174 -0.14 20.33 -14.39
C SER A 174 0.18 20.75 -15.81
N GLY A 175 -0.65 20.36 -16.77
CA GLY A 175 -0.43 20.72 -18.17
C GLY A 175 -1.57 20.27 -19.07
N THR A 176 -1.35 20.43 -20.37
CA THR A 176 -2.22 19.96 -21.45
C THR A 176 -1.71 18.63 -21.99
N LEU A 177 -2.50 18.02 -22.88
CA LEU A 177 -2.05 16.83 -23.60
C LEU A 177 -0.75 17.14 -24.35
N PRO A 178 0.19 16.17 -24.39
CA PRO A 178 1.34 16.26 -25.26
C PRO A 178 0.92 16.51 -26.70
N ALA A 179 1.72 17.31 -27.44
CA ALA A 179 1.42 17.65 -28.84
C ALA A 179 1.51 16.41 -29.77
N ASP A 180 2.25 15.39 -29.37
CA ASP A 180 2.39 14.12 -30.07
C ASP A 180 2.26 12.99 -29.02
N ASP A 181 1.43 12.00 -29.29
CA ASP A 181 1.21 10.84 -28.43
C ASP A 181 2.42 9.88 -28.41
N LYS A 182 3.32 10.00 -29.38
CA LYS A 182 4.49 9.12 -29.49
C LYS A 182 5.38 9.18 -28.26
N GLY A 183 5.60 8.02 -27.65
CA GLY A 183 6.45 7.90 -26.44
C GLY A 183 5.73 8.30 -25.15
N TRP A 184 4.41 8.41 -25.17
CA TRP A 184 3.58 8.63 -24.00
C TRP A 184 2.66 7.42 -23.75
N ALA A 185 2.37 7.22 -22.47
CA ALA A 185 1.31 6.35 -22.00
C ALA A 185 0.33 7.18 -21.16
N TYR A 186 -0.94 6.84 -21.22
CA TYR A 186 -1.99 7.55 -20.52
C TYR A 186 -2.63 6.64 -19.47
N GLU A 187 -2.80 7.16 -18.27
CA GLU A 187 -3.48 6.48 -17.17
C GLU A 187 -4.61 7.36 -16.63
N ILE A 188 -5.62 6.75 -16.04
CA ILE A 188 -6.66 7.49 -15.33
C ILE A 188 -6.05 8.23 -14.13
N LYS A 189 -6.39 9.50 -13.99
CA LYS A 189 -6.09 10.27 -12.80
C LYS A 189 -7.15 9.94 -11.75
N TRP A 190 -6.77 9.02 -10.87
CA TRP A 190 -7.62 8.62 -9.74
C TRP A 190 -7.73 9.74 -8.71
N ASP A 191 -8.94 9.92 -8.18
CA ASP A 191 -9.25 10.90 -7.12
C ASP A 191 -9.30 10.19 -5.77
N GLY A 192 -8.20 10.25 -5.03
CA GLY A 192 -8.05 9.49 -3.81
C GLY A 192 -6.92 10.00 -2.91
N ILE A 193 -6.28 9.08 -2.21
CA ILE A 193 -5.10 9.31 -1.38
C ILE A 193 -3.94 8.49 -1.90
N ARG A 194 -2.84 9.16 -2.26
CA ARG A 194 -1.61 8.50 -2.67
C ARG A 194 -1.08 7.63 -1.55
N ALA A 195 -0.74 6.39 -1.90
CA ALA A 195 -0.10 5.46 -1.00
C ALA A 195 1.10 4.78 -1.67
N VAL A 196 2.26 4.83 -1.02
CA VAL A 196 3.39 3.96 -1.34
C VAL A 196 3.34 2.79 -0.37
N VAL A 197 3.11 1.59 -0.91
CA VAL A 197 2.87 0.37 -0.15
C VAL A 197 4.09 -0.53 -0.22
N TYR A 198 4.59 -0.92 0.93
CA TYR A 198 5.73 -1.82 1.14
C TYR A 198 5.18 -3.17 1.57
N SER A 199 5.54 -4.23 0.86
CA SER A 199 5.27 -5.62 1.24
C SER A 199 6.58 -6.33 1.55
N ASP A 200 6.66 -6.99 2.70
CA ASP A 200 7.81 -7.79 3.14
C ASP A 200 7.30 -9.03 3.87
N GLY A 201 7.45 -10.20 3.26
CA GLY A 201 6.97 -11.46 3.81
C GLY A 201 5.47 -11.41 4.14
N GLY A 202 4.64 -10.90 3.25
CA GLY A 202 3.19 -10.74 3.42
C GLY A 202 2.77 -9.63 4.39
N ARG A 203 3.72 -8.95 5.04
CA ARG A 203 3.42 -7.80 5.90
C ARG A 203 3.40 -6.54 5.08
N VAL A 204 2.40 -5.72 5.34
CA VAL A 204 2.18 -4.47 4.60
C VAL A 204 2.42 -3.27 5.50
N ARG A 205 3.14 -2.28 4.96
CA ARG A 205 3.26 -0.93 5.50
C ARG A 205 2.94 0.07 4.38
N ALA A 206 2.03 1.00 4.64
CA ALA A 206 1.61 1.99 3.67
C ALA A 206 1.94 3.41 4.15
N LEU A 207 2.63 4.18 3.32
CA LEU A 207 2.97 5.57 3.58
C LEU A 207 2.20 6.48 2.64
N GLY A 208 1.54 7.49 3.20
CA GLY A 208 0.89 8.55 2.43
C GLY A 208 1.89 9.49 1.74
N ARG A 209 1.39 10.45 0.98
CA ARG A 209 2.21 11.43 0.25
C ARG A 209 3.22 12.17 1.15
N SER A 210 2.84 12.54 2.36
CA SER A 210 3.72 13.18 3.36
C SER A 210 4.58 12.19 4.14
N SER A 211 4.64 10.94 3.71
CA SER A 211 5.34 9.83 4.38
C SER A 211 4.83 9.49 5.78
N LYS A 212 3.63 9.94 6.13
CA LYS A 212 2.93 9.50 7.35
C LYS A 212 2.43 8.08 7.14
N ASP A 213 2.57 7.24 8.16
CA ASP A 213 2.04 5.87 8.13
C ASP A 213 0.49 5.90 8.16
N ILE A 214 -0.11 5.25 7.18
CA ILE A 214 -1.55 5.13 7.00
C ILE A 214 -2.05 3.69 7.07
N THR A 215 -1.16 2.74 7.35
CA THR A 215 -1.42 1.29 7.31
C THR A 215 -2.63 0.89 8.14
N ALA A 216 -2.68 1.32 9.39
CA ALA A 216 -3.78 0.95 10.29
C ALA A 216 -5.15 1.50 9.83
N ARG A 217 -5.15 2.59 9.06
CA ARG A 217 -6.34 3.28 8.59
C ARG A 217 -7.07 2.57 7.45
N TYR A 218 -6.30 1.82 6.65
CA TYR A 218 -6.77 1.11 5.47
C TYR A 218 -6.41 -0.38 5.55
N PRO A 219 -7.11 -1.17 6.39
CA PRO A 219 -6.83 -2.60 6.56
C PRO A 219 -6.97 -3.40 5.27
N GLU A 220 -7.68 -2.88 4.27
CA GLU A 220 -7.84 -3.46 2.94
C GLU A 220 -6.49 -3.61 2.21
N LEU A 221 -5.51 -2.76 2.53
CA LEU A 221 -4.17 -2.84 1.93
C LEU A 221 -3.39 -4.12 2.29
N ARG A 222 -3.85 -4.88 3.28
CA ARG A 222 -3.26 -6.20 3.61
C ARG A 222 -3.33 -7.18 2.44
N GLU A 223 -4.32 -7.02 1.58
CA GLU A 223 -4.48 -7.83 0.38
C GLU A 223 -3.25 -7.77 -0.54
N VAL A 224 -2.52 -6.65 -0.55
CA VAL A 224 -1.23 -6.54 -1.26
C VAL A 224 -0.23 -7.59 -0.76
N GLY A 225 -0.10 -7.74 0.56
CA GLY A 225 0.77 -8.74 1.16
C GLY A 225 0.29 -10.18 0.92
N GLU A 226 -1.02 -10.38 0.96
CA GLU A 226 -1.62 -11.69 0.69
C GLU A 226 -1.38 -12.15 -0.75
N GLN A 227 -1.48 -11.25 -1.74
CA GLN A 227 -1.25 -11.57 -3.14
C GLN A 227 0.25 -11.65 -3.51
N LEU A 228 1.10 -10.82 -2.91
CA LEU A 228 2.54 -10.86 -3.17
C LEU A 228 3.26 -12.01 -2.45
N GLY A 229 2.69 -12.51 -1.36
CA GLY A 229 3.29 -13.60 -0.58
C GLY A 229 4.69 -13.24 -0.07
N ALA A 230 5.68 -14.08 -0.39
CA ALA A 230 7.09 -13.90 -0.02
C ALA A 230 7.77 -12.72 -0.72
N ARG A 231 7.22 -12.23 -1.82
CA ARG A 231 7.88 -11.27 -2.70
C ARG A 231 7.99 -9.89 -2.05
N PRO A 232 9.20 -9.42 -1.69
CA PRO A 232 9.38 -8.06 -1.21
C PRO A 232 9.15 -7.07 -2.36
N ALA A 233 8.28 -6.08 -2.13
CA ALA A 233 7.93 -5.10 -3.15
C ALA A 233 7.62 -3.72 -2.56
N VAL A 234 7.84 -2.67 -3.36
CA VAL A 234 7.33 -1.33 -3.13
C VAL A 234 6.45 -0.94 -4.30
N LEU A 235 5.18 -0.72 -4.03
CA LEU A 235 4.16 -0.34 -5.00
C LEU A 235 3.74 1.11 -4.79
N ASP A 236 3.46 1.81 -5.89
CA ASP A 236 2.92 3.16 -5.85
C ASP A 236 1.51 3.18 -6.45
N GLY A 237 0.56 3.77 -5.76
CA GLY A 237 -0.83 3.70 -6.14
C GLY A 237 -1.69 4.75 -5.45
N GLU A 238 -2.98 4.67 -5.70
CA GLU A 238 -4.00 5.54 -5.11
C GLU A 238 -5.03 4.71 -4.35
N VAL A 239 -5.30 5.07 -3.11
CA VAL A 239 -6.42 4.53 -2.33
C VAL A 239 -7.66 5.33 -2.70
N ILE A 240 -8.67 4.67 -3.24
CA ILE A 240 -9.94 5.28 -3.66
C ILE A 240 -11.12 4.63 -2.92
N ALA A 241 -12.22 5.38 -2.80
CA ALA A 241 -13.51 4.81 -2.44
C ALA A 241 -14.50 5.03 -3.59
N LEU A 242 -15.42 4.11 -3.79
CA LEU A 242 -16.46 4.24 -4.80
C LEU A 242 -17.75 4.74 -4.18
N GLY A 243 -18.45 5.61 -4.92
CA GLY A 243 -19.82 6.02 -4.61
C GLY A 243 -20.84 4.92 -4.94
N PRO A 244 -22.12 5.14 -4.60
CA PRO A 244 -23.21 4.21 -4.92
C PRO A 244 -23.40 3.97 -6.43
N ASP A 245 -22.91 4.90 -7.25
CA ASP A 245 -22.92 4.84 -8.73
C ASP A 245 -21.69 4.12 -9.32
N GLY A 246 -20.83 3.56 -8.47
CA GLY A 246 -19.60 2.87 -8.86
C GLY A 246 -18.45 3.79 -9.32
N ARG A 247 -18.61 5.12 -9.17
CA ARG A 247 -17.57 6.10 -9.52
C ARG A 247 -16.69 6.46 -8.33
N PRO A 248 -15.42 6.85 -8.55
CA PRO A 248 -14.59 7.37 -7.47
C PRO A 248 -15.28 8.52 -6.74
N SER A 249 -15.35 8.43 -5.42
CA SER A 249 -16.00 9.42 -4.56
C SER A 249 -15.08 9.81 -3.41
N PHE A 250 -14.46 10.99 -3.52
CA PHE A 250 -13.62 11.53 -2.46
C PHE A 250 -14.41 11.75 -1.16
N GLY A 251 -15.70 12.11 -1.25
CA GLY A 251 -16.59 12.25 -0.08
C GLY A 251 -16.78 10.93 0.71
N GLN A 252 -16.84 9.79 0.03
CA GLN A 252 -16.84 8.49 0.71
C GLN A 252 -15.48 8.20 1.37
N LEU A 253 -14.40 8.51 0.67
CA LEU A 253 -13.05 8.32 1.20
C LEU A 253 -12.78 9.18 2.44
N GLN A 254 -13.30 10.40 2.49
CA GLN A 254 -13.17 11.31 3.65
C GLN A 254 -13.72 10.70 4.94
N GLN A 255 -14.74 9.86 4.88
CA GLN A 255 -15.28 9.18 6.06
C GLN A 255 -14.25 8.24 6.73
N ARG A 256 -13.15 7.91 6.00
CA ARG A 256 -12.07 7.03 6.44
C ARG A 256 -10.84 7.79 6.93
N MET A 257 -10.67 9.06 6.54
CA MET A 257 -9.43 9.82 6.71
C MET A 257 -9.07 10.17 8.17
N HIS A 258 -10.06 10.34 9.04
CA HIS A 258 -9.85 10.83 10.41
C HIS A 258 -9.91 9.75 11.50
N LEU A 259 -10.04 8.51 11.09
CA LEU A 259 -10.24 7.41 12.03
C LEU A 259 -8.94 7.03 12.72
N SER A 260 -8.98 6.84 14.03
CA SER A 260 -7.83 6.41 14.84
C SER A 260 -8.10 5.17 15.69
N GLY A 261 -9.37 4.88 15.99
CA GLY A 261 -9.76 3.71 16.78
C GLY A 261 -9.95 2.45 15.93
N SER A 262 -9.32 1.33 16.31
CA SER A 262 -9.38 0.08 15.53
C SER A 262 -10.81 -0.44 15.31
N ALA A 263 -11.68 -0.36 16.30
CA ALA A 263 -13.09 -0.77 16.18
C ALA A 263 -13.88 0.12 15.22
N GLU A 264 -13.62 1.43 15.23
CA GLU A 264 -14.25 2.39 14.33
C GLU A 264 -13.75 2.20 12.89
N ILE A 265 -12.43 2.01 12.71
CA ILE A 265 -11.83 1.68 11.42
C ILE A 265 -12.47 0.42 10.83
N ALA A 266 -12.57 -0.67 11.60
CA ALA A 266 -13.18 -1.92 11.15
C ALA A 266 -14.65 -1.76 10.79
N ARG A 267 -15.43 -0.97 11.53
CA ARG A 267 -16.83 -0.66 11.23
C ARG A 267 -16.95 0.14 9.94
N LYS A 268 -16.14 1.19 9.78
CA LYS A 268 -16.16 2.07 8.60
C LYS A 268 -15.61 1.39 7.35
N ALA A 269 -14.66 0.46 7.47
CA ALA A 269 -14.17 -0.35 6.35
C ALA A 269 -15.31 -1.15 5.68
N ARG A 270 -16.27 -1.64 6.46
CA ARG A 270 -17.45 -2.32 5.92
C ARG A 270 -18.49 -1.38 5.30
N GLN A 271 -18.59 -0.13 5.78
CA GLN A 271 -19.58 0.85 5.31
C GLN A 271 -19.13 1.64 4.07
N ALA A 272 -17.85 1.98 4.02
CA ALA A 272 -17.20 2.68 2.94
C ALA A 272 -15.87 1.98 2.62
N PRO A 273 -15.93 0.81 1.94
CA PRO A 273 -14.72 0.07 1.56
C PRO A 273 -13.88 0.92 0.60
N VAL A 274 -12.56 0.69 0.65
CA VAL A 274 -11.62 1.33 -0.26
C VAL A 274 -10.98 0.29 -1.16
N SER A 275 -10.54 0.73 -2.33
CA SER A 275 -9.71 -0.05 -3.25
C SER A 275 -8.35 0.64 -3.42
N TYR A 276 -7.31 -0.14 -3.56
CA TYR A 276 -5.98 0.34 -3.89
C TYR A 276 -5.69 0.09 -5.37
N VAL A 277 -5.57 1.17 -6.14
CA VAL A 277 -5.25 1.11 -7.55
C VAL A 277 -3.76 1.35 -7.73
N VAL A 278 -3.03 0.29 -8.05
CA VAL A 278 -1.58 0.32 -8.26
C VAL A 278 -1.28 0.78 -9.68
N PHE A 279 -0.37 1.71 -9.85
CA PHE A 279 0.03 2.21 -11.17
C PHE A 279 1.56 2.22 -11.40
N ASP A 280 2.37 1.93 -10.39
CA ASP A 280 3.82 1.76 -10.56
C ASP A 280 4.39 0.76 -9.55
N VAL A 281 5.54 0.16 -9.88
CA VAL A 281 6.33 -0.71 -9.01
C VAL A 281 7.76 -0.16 -8.93
N LEU A 282 8.23 0.08 -7.71
CA LEU A 282 9.47 0.83 -7.46
C LEU A 282 10.63 -0.06 -6.99
N HIS A 283 10.29 -1.18 -6.37
CA HIS A 283 11.21 -2.20 -5.91
C HIS A 283 10.51 -3.56 -6.00
N LEU A 284 11.23 -4.59 -6.41
CA LEU A 284 10.68 -5.94 -6.53
C LEU A 284 11.78 -7.00 -6.38
N ASP A 285 11.54 -8.01 -5.54
CA ASP A 285 12.40 -9.18 -5.37
C ASP A 285 13.89 -8.82 -5.14
N GLY A 286 14.15 -7.82 -4.28
CA GLY A 286 15.50 -7.37 -3.95
C GLY A 286 16.18 -6.57 -5.07
N GLN A 287 15.44 -5.89 -5.91
CA GLN A 287 15.95 -5.00 -6.97
C GLN A 287 15.22 -3.67 -6.97
N SER A 288 15.97 -2.59 -6.97
CA SER A 288 15.42 -1.26 -7.26
C SER A 288 15.03 -1.16 -8.73
N LEU A 289 13.84 -0.62 -9.00
CA LEU A 289 13.34 -0.42 -10.34
C LEU A 289 13.30 1.06 -10.74
N LEU A 290 13.79 1.94 -9.88
CA LEU A 290 13.68 3.39 -10.03
C LEU A 290 14.30 3.92 -11.32
N GLU A 291 15.44 3.35 -11.74
CA GLU A 291 16.14 3.77 -12.96
C GLU A 291 15.64 3.09 -14.24
N LEU A 292 14.76 2.10 -14.11
CA LEU A 292 14.14 1.48 -15.28
C LEU A 292 13.15 2.43 -15.95
N SER A 293 12.94 2.26 -17.25
CA SER A 293 11.91 2.98 -17.99
C SER A 293 10.50 2.68 -17.43
N TYR A 294 9.56 3.63 -17.59
CA TYR A 294 8.17 3.40 -17.23
C TYR A 294 7.62 2.11 -17.86
N ASP A 295 7.90 1.86 -19.15
CA ASP A 295 7.43 0.65 -19.84
C ASP A 295 7.97 -0.64 -19.21
N GLU A 296 9.19 -0.66 -18.70
CA GLU A 296 9.76 -1.82 -18.01
C GLU A 296 9.13 -2.02 -16.63
N ARG A 297 8.99 -0.95 -15.85
CA ARG A 297 8.31 -1.01 -14.56
C ARG A 297 6.85 -1.46 -14.75
N ARG A 298 6.17 -0.94 -15.76
CA ARG A 298 4.80 -1.30 -16.07
C ARG A 298 4.64 -2.78 -16.43
N ARG A 299 5.52 -3.34 -17.26
CA ARG A 299 5.51 -4.78 -17.58
C ARG A 299 5.71 -5.63 -16.32
N ARG A 300 6.62 -5.22 -15.44
CA ARG A 300 6.83 -5.92 -14.15
C ARG A 300 5.59 -5.83 -13.26
N LEU A 301 4.96 -4.68 -13.18
CA LEU A 301 3.70 -4.51 -12.42
C LEU A 301 2.59 -5.41 -12.99
N GLU A 302 2.39 -5.42 -14.31
CA GLU A 302 1.39 -6.25 -14.98
C GLU A 302 1.65 -7.74 -14.74
N SER A 303 2.91 -8.17 -14.72
CA SER A 303 3.30 -9.56 -14.45
C SER A 303 3.02 -10.02 -13.01
N LEU A 304 2.75 -9.11 -12.08
CA LEU A 304 2.34 -9.46 -10.71
C LEU A 304 0.90 -9.98 -10.64
N GLY A 305 0.06 -9.68 -11.64
CA GLY A 305 -1.32 -10.14 -11.72
C GLY A 305 -2.21 -9.61 -10.59
N LEU A 306 -1.86 -8.49 -9.97
CA LEU A 306 -2.58 -7.92 -8.82
C LEU A 306 -4.01 -7.52 -9.21
N SER A 307 -5.02 -8.21 -8.68
CA SER A 307 -6.41 -7.97 -9.02
C SER A 307 -7.38 -8.63 -8.05
N GLY A 308 -8.59 -8.10 -7.96
CA GLY A 308 -9.67 -8.66 -7.15
C GLY A 308 -9.76 -8.05 -5.75
N GLY A 309 -10.87 -8.28 -5.07
CA GLY A 309 -11.12 -7.73 -3.74
C GLY A 309 -11.03 -6.21 -3.69
N SER A 310 -10.10 -5.71 -2.93
CA SER A 310 -9.80 -4.27 -2.76
C SER A 310 -8.53 -3.83 -3.51
N LEU A 311 -8.00 -4.67 -4.41
CA LEU A 311 -6.75 -4.42 -5.14
C LEU A 311 -6.97 -4.46 -6.65
N ALA A 312 -6.42 -3.49 -7.37
CA ALA A 312 -6.44 -3.46 -8.82
C ALA A 312 -5.16 -2.85 -9.38
N THR A 313 -4.70 -3.37 -10.53
CA THR A 313 -3.71 -2.69 -11.34
C THR A 313 -4.45 -1.71 -12.28
N GLY A 314 -4.15 -0.42 -12.17
CA GLY A 314 -4.76 0.60 -13.05
C GLY A 314 -4.39 0.37 -14.51
N ASP A 315 -5.28 0.71 -15.45
CA ASP A 315 -5.01 0.58 -16.88
C ASP A 315 -3.97 1.59 -17.37
N SER A 316 -3.15 1.15 -18.34
CA SER A 316 -2.18 1.99 -19.05
C SER A 316 -2.42 1.91 -20.55
N PHE A 317 -2.81 3.03 -21.15
CA PHE A 317 -3.11 3.16 -22.57
C PHE A 317 -1.87 3.67 -23.31
N ARG A 318 -1.24 2.80 -24.12
CA ARG A 318 0.07 3.06 -24.75
C ARG A 318 -0.03 3.36 -26.25
N ASP A 319 -1.06 2.85 -26.88
CA ASP A 319 -1.25 2.95 -28.35
C ASP A 319 -2.65 3.51 -28.68
N VAL A 320 -3.15 4.38 -27.80
CA VAL A 320 -4.44 5.07 -27.93
C VAL A 320 -4.16 6.58 -27.84
N PRO A 321 -4.75 7.41 -28.70
CA PRO A 321 -4.60 8.86 -28.62
C PRO A 321 -5.02 9.40 -27.25
N GLY A 322 -4.19 10.28 -26.65
CA GLY A 322 -4.47 10.85 -25.33
C GLY A 322 -5.79 11.64 -25.28
N ALA A 323 -6.20 12.23 -26.41
CA ALA A 323 -7.49 12.90 -26.53
C ALA A 323 -8.67 11.94 -26.35
N ASP A 324 -8.58 10.72 -26.87
CA ASP A 324 -9.64 9.71 -26.75
C ASP A 324 -9.73 9.19 -25.31
N VAL A 325 -8.57 8.96 -24.66
CA VAL A 325 -8.51 8.54 -23.25
C VAL A 325 -9.10 9.65 -22.35
N LEU A 326 -8.75 10.93 -22.62
CA LEU A 326 -9.27 12.08 -21.88
C LEU A 326 -10.79 12.21 -22.06
N ALA A 327 -11.29 12.06 -23.28
CA ALA A 327 -12.72 12.10 -23.59
C ALA A 327 -13.48 10.97 -22.87
N ALA A 328 -12.96 9.74 -22.91
CA ALA A 328 -13.53 8.59 -22.21
C ALA A 328 -13.55 8.78 -20.68
N ALA A 329 -12.49 9.37 -20.11
CA ALA A 329 -12.44 9.74 -18.71
C ALA A 329 -13.53 10.76 -18.36
N GLY A 330 -13.76 11.77 -19.23
CA GLY A 330 -14.82 12.78 -19.07
C GLY A 330 -16.22 12.18 -19.09
N GLN A 331 -16.52 11.31 -20.03
CA GLN A 331 -17.80 10.60 -20.12
C GLN A 331 -18.12 9.78 -18.86
N ARG A 332 -17.08 9.24 -18.22
CA ARG A 332 -17.20 8.50 -16.95
C ARG A 332 -17.18 9.39 -15.71
N GLY A 333 -17.09 10.71 -15.86
CA GLY A 333 -17.05 11.68 -14.76
C GLY A 333 -15.77 11.61 -13.92
N LEU A 334 -14.65 11.12 -14.50
CA LEU A 334 -13.36 11.06 -13.85
C LEU A 334 -12.65 12.42 -13.88
N GLU A 335 -11.68 12.64 -13.02
CA GLU A 335 -10.99 13.94 -12.86
C GLU A 335 -10.14 14.32 -14.07
N GLY A 336 -9.59 13.34 -14.77
CA GLY A 336 -8.69 13.52 -15.89
C GLY A 336 -7.78 12.31 -16.10
N ILE A 337 -6.64 12.54 -16.69
CA ILE A 337 -5.62 11.53 -16.95
C ILE A 337 -4.22 12.01 -16.54
N VAL A 338 -3.29 11.06 -16.43
CA VAL A 338 -1.86 11.34 -16.29
C VAL A 338 -1.15 10.80 -17.51
N ALA A 339 -0.52 11.69 -18.27
CA ALA A 339 0.40 11.32 -19.35
C ALA A 339 1.77 11.02 -18.73
N LYS A 340 2.34 9.86 -19.02
CA LYS A 340 3.63 9.39 -18.52
C LYS A 340 4.58 9.10 -19.69
N ARG A 341 5.80 9.64 -19.65
CA ARG A 341 6.84 9.34 -20.64
C ARG A 341 7.27 7.89 -20.52
N ARG A 342 7.14 7.12 -21.60
CA ARG A 342 7.38 5.68 -21.63
C ARG A 342 8.82 5.26 -21.33
N ASN A 343 9.79 6.09 -21.69
CA ASN A 343 11.21 5.87 -21.44
C ASN A 343 11.74 6.54 -20.15
N SER A 344 10.86 7.13 -19.32
CA SER A 344 11.30 7.85 -18.14
C SER A 344 11.56 6.92 -16.95
N PRO A 345 12.61 7.19 -16.16
CA PRO A 345 12.78 6.58 -14.85
C PRO A 345 11.77 7.17 -13.84
N TYR A 346 11.67 6.54 -12.68
CA TYR A 346 10.91 7.09 -11.57
C TYR A 346 11.79 8.05 -10.75
N ARG A 347 11.35 9.28 -10.55
CA ARG A 347 12.09 10.34 -9.84
C ARG A 347 11.50 10.58 -8.44
N PRO A 348 11.99 9.89 -7.39
CA PRO A 348 11.43 10.03 -6.03
C PRO A 348 11.39 11.48 -5.55
N GLY A 349 10.23 11.92 -5.06
CA GLY A 349 10.02 13.25 -4.49
C GLY A 349 10.08 14.41 -5.50
N ARG A 350 10.37 14.15 -6.77
CA ARG A 350 10.51 15.21 -7.78
C ARG A 350 9.23 15.40 -8.58
N ARG A 351 9.04 16.64 -9.02
CA ARG A 351 8.03 17.03 -10.00
C ARG A 351 8.73 17.29 -11.32
N SER A 352 8.40 16.55 -12.35
CA SER A 352 9.01 16.68 -13.67
C SER A 352 7.99 16.60 -14.78
N GLY A 353 8.31 17.14 -15.97
CA GLY A 353 7.47 17.03 -17.16
C GLY A 353 7.37 15.60 -17.74
N GLU A 354 8.02 14.61 -17.12
CA GLU A 354 7.89 13.20 -17.48
C GLU A 354 6.52 12.63 -17.11
N TRP A 355 5.86 13.25 -16.10
CA TRP A 355 4.47 12.97 -15.74
C TRP A 355 3.65 14.26 -15.81
N VAL A 356 2.63 14.28 -16.64
CA VAL A 356 1.75 15.45 -16.87
C VAL A 356 0.31 15.07 -16.50
N LYS A 357 -0.25 15.73 -15.48
CA LYS A 357 -1.67 15.59 -15.15
C LYS A 357 -2.49 16.52 -16.05
N VAL A 358 -3.42 15.94 -16.80
CA VAL A 358 -4.35 16.64 -17.67
C VAL A 358 -5.73 16.50 -17.07
N LYS A 359 -6.26 17.59 -16.53
CA LYS A 359 -7.55 17.61 -15.84
C LYS A 359 -8.68 18.01 -16.80
N ILE A 360 -9.84 17.39 -16.65
CA ILE A 360 -11.06 17.73 -17.39
C ILE A 360 -11.73 18.97 -16.80
N PHE A 361 -11.55 19.18 -15.48
CA PHE A 361 -12.01 20.36 -14.77
C PHE A 361 -10.93 20.79 -13.77
N SER A 362 -10.88 22.09 -13.51
CA SER A 362 -9.90 22.64 -12.57
C SER A 362 -10.28 22.34 -11.14
N THR A 363 -9.32 21.89 -10.35
CA THR A 363 -9.42 21.79 -8.88
C THR A 363 -8.28 22.55 -8.24
N GLN A 364 -8.55 23.14 -7.07
CA GLN A 364 -7.56 23.86 -6.29
C GLN A 364 -7.65 23.43 -4.82
N GLU A 365 -6.51 23.05 -4.26
CA GLU A 365 -6.38 22.90 -2.81
C GLU A 365 -6.30 24.31 -2.19
N VAL A 366 -7.06 24.53 -1.14
CA VAL A 366 -7.22 25.85 -0.50
C VAL A 366 -7.12 25.74 0.99
N VAL A 367 -6.63 26.79 1.62
CA VAL A 367 -6.63 26.94 3.07
C VAL A 367 -7.85 27.74 3.49
N ILE A 368 -8.59 27.25 4.47
CA ILE A 368 -9.76 27.94 5.01
C ILE A 368 -9.30 29.06 5.94
N GLY A 369 -9.58 30.30 5.57
CA GLY A 369 -9.25 31.49 6.38
C GLY A 369 -10.44 32.12 7.11
N GLY A 370 -11.67 31.62 6.82
CA GLY A 370 -12.89 32.11 7.44
C GLY A 370 -14.13 31.43 6.88
N TRP A 371 -15.28 31.87 7.37
CA TRP A 371 -16.59 31.43 6.90
C TRP A 371 -17.64 32.53 7.10
N THR A 372 -18.77 32.45 6.40
CA THR A 372 -19.94 33.30 6.59
C THR A 372 -21.15 32.45 6.95
N GLU A 373 -22.12 33.07 7.64
CA GLU A 373 -23.41 32.41 7.90
C GLU A 373 -24.24 32.23 6.63
N GLY A 374 -25.15 31.28 6.66
CA GLY A 374 -26.18 31.11 5.66
C GLY A 374 -27.29 32.14 5.80
N ASN A 375 -28.03 32.39 4.71
CA ASN A 375 -29.18 33.30 4.71
C ASN A 375 -30.48 32.60 5.10
N GLY A 376 -31.41 33.34 5.71
CA GLY A 376 -32.76 32.92 6.05
C GLY A 376 -32.79 31.76 7.05
N GLN A 377 -33.38 30.63 6.68
CA GLN A 377 -33.50 29.45 7.57
C GLN A 377 -32.16 28.81 7.99
N ARG A 378 -31.05 29.22 7.36
CA ARG A 378 -29.68 28.76 7.69
C ARG A 378 -28.88 29.76 8.50
N SER A 379 -29.52 30.76 9.14
CA SER A 379 -28.84 31.69 10.06
C SER A 379 -28.20 30.89 11.19
N GLY A 380 -26.93 31.19 11.50
CA GLY A 380 -26.12 30.43 12.47
C GLY A 380 -25.47 29.15 11.93
N GLU A 381 -25.78 28.73 10.70
CA GLU A 381 -25.11 27.59 10.03
C GLU A 381 -24.04 28.09 9.04
N LEU A 382 -23.16 27.18 8.63
CA LEU A 382 -22.16 27.45 7.59
C LEU A 382 -22.82 27.78 6.24
N GLY A 383 -22.71 29.05 5.82
CA GLY A 383 -23.15 29.50 4.49
C GLY A 383 -22.10 29.32 3.44
N ALA A 384 -20.93 29.92 3.61
CA ALA A 384 -19.79 29.76 2.70
C ALA A 384 -18.45 29.77 3.44
N LEU A 385 -17.44 29.11 2.89
CA LEU A 385 -16.04 29.17 3.35
C LEU A 385 -15.29 30.25 2.57
N LEU A 386 -14.42 30.98 3.25
CA LEU A 386 -13.46 31.93 2.69
C LEU A 386 -12.15 31.23 2.42
N LEU A 387 -11.69 31.28 1.21
CA LEU A 387 -10.62 30.46 0.67
C LEU A 387 -9.35 31.27 0.45
N GLY A 388 -8.21 30.70 0.77
CA GLY A 388 -6.91 31.28 0.49
C GLY A 388 -5.91 30.27 -0.05
N ILE A 389 -4.90 30.78 -0.75
CA ILE A 389 -3.74 30.03 -1.21
C ILE A 389 -2.50 30.69 -0.58
N PRO A 390 -1.59 29.94 0.07
CA PRO A 390 -0.34 30.47 0.59
C PRO A 390 0.53 31.06 -0.52
N GLY A 391 1.19 32.18 -0.23
CA GLY A 391 2.13 32.85 -1.12
C GLY A 391 3.24 33.53 -0.31
N GLY A 392 4.18 34.19 -0.98
CA GLY A 392 5.33 34.84 -0.33
C GLY A 392 4.95 35.85 0.75
N ASP A 393 3.84 36.56 0.59
CA ASP A 393 3.34 37.60 1.52
C ASP A 393 2.28 37.09 2.51
N GLY A 394 2.04 35.77 2.57
CA GLY A 394 1.03 35.16 3.43
C GLY A 394 -0.10 34.47 2.70
N LEU A 395 -1.31 34.46 3.27
CA LEU A 395 -2.46 33.78 2.69
C LEU A 395 -3.22 34.69 1.71
N ARG A 396 -3.09 34.48 0.41
CA ARG A 396 -3.81 35.24 -0.63
C ARG A 396 -5.27 34.76 -0.70
N TYR A 397 -6.24 35.67 -0.58
CA TYR A 397 -7.66 35.38 -0.75
C TYR A 397 -7.98 35.03 -2.21
N VAL A 398 -8.73 33.96 -2.45
CA VAL A 398 -9.08 33.46 -3.79
C VAL A 398 -10.58 33.28 -3.98
N GLY A 399 -11.39 33.85 -3.09
CA GLY A 399 -12.85 33.79 -3.21
C GLY A 399 -13.53 32.99 -2.09
N LYS A 400 -14.81 32.72 -2.26
CA LYS A 400 -15.63 31.95 -1.31
C LYS A 400 -16.37 30.82 -1.99
N VAL A 401 -16.64 29.74 -1.26
CA VAL A 401 -17.43 28.59 -1.73
C VAL A 401 -18.63 28.35 -0.81
N GLY A 402 -19.82 28.34 -1.40
CA GLY A 402 -21.09 28.11 -0.67
C GLY A 402 -21.89 26.89 -1.18
N THR A 403 -21.37 26.16 -2.19
CA THR A 403 -22.02 25.01 -2.82
C THR A 403 -21.15 23.76 -2.72
N GLY A 404 -21.71 22.57 -2.92
CA GLY A 404 -20.99 21.30 -2.88
C GLY A 404 -20.94 20.64 -1.49
N PHE A 405 -21.57 21.22 -0.49
CA PHE A 405 -21.63 20.64 0.87
C PHE A 405 -22.92 19.86 1.11
N GLY A 406 -22.81 18.72 1.76
CA GLY A 406 -23.92 18.06 2.43
C GLY A 406 -24.24 18.74 3.78
N GLU A 407 -25.47 18.57 4.26
CA GLU A 407 -25.91 19.20 5.51
C GLU A 407 -25.07 18.73 6.72
N GLN A 408 -24.82 17.44 6.82
CA GLN A 408 -23.99 16.84 7.87
C GLN A 408 -22.53 17.35 7.80
N GLU A 409 -22.01 17.53 6.60
CA GLU A 409 -20.66 18.02 6.35
C GLU A 409 -20.51 19.49 6.77
N ARG A 410 -21.51 20.35 6.48
CA ARG A 410 -21.54 21.75 6.95
C ARG A 410 -21.39 21.85 8.45
N ARG A 411 -22.16 21.05 9.20
CA ARG A 411 -22.11 21.02 10.67
C ARG A 411 -20.75 20.53 11.16
N ALA A 412 -20.19 19.50 10.54
CA ALA A 412 -18.88 18.97 10.89
C ALA A 412 -17.75 19.97 10.65
N ILE A 413 -17.78 20.69 9.52
CA ILE A 413 -16.80 21.72 9.20
C ILE A 413 -16.92 22.88 10.20
N LEU A 414 -18.13 23.38 10.45
CA LEU A 414 -18.37 24.47 11.39
C LEU A 414 -17.84 24.16 12.78
N GLY A 415 -18.09 22.94 13.29
CA GLY A 415 -17.57 22.49 14.58
C GLY A 415 -16.05 22.47 14.66
N ARG A 416 -15.34 22.28 13.53
CA ARG A 416 -13.88 22.37 13.46
C ARG A 416 -13.37 23.81 13.35
N LEU A 417 -14.14 24.71 12.74
CA LEU A 417 -13.75 26.10 12.56
C LEU A 417 -13.96 26.96 13.81
N GLN A 418 -15.01 26.71 14.58
CA GLN A 418 -15.34 27.50 15.79
C GLN A 418 -14.17 27.60 16.81
N PRO A 419 -13.44 26.50 17.15
CA PRO A 419 -12.30 26.60 18.07
C PRO A 419 -11.10 27.37 17.49
N LEU A 420 -11.10 27.65 16.19
CA LEU A 420 -10.02 28.34 15.47
C LEU A 420 -10.31 29.84 15.28
N ALA A 421 -11.40 30.36 15.83
CA ALA A 421 -11.83 31.75 15.64
C ALA A 421 -10.73 32.75 15.97
N ARG A 422 -10.62 33.80 15.17
CA ARG A 422 -9.71 34.93 15.36
C ARG A 422 -10.38 36.27 15.03
N LYS A 423 -9.89 37.36 15.64
CA LYS A 423 -10.49 38.69 15.47
C LYS A 423 -10.10 39.38 14.17
N THR A 424 -8.96 39.07 13.61
CA THR A 424 -8.41 39.74 12.42
C THR A 424 -8.36 38.79 11.21
N SER A 425 -8.48 39.33 9.99
CA SER A 425 -8.32 38.56 8.78
C SER A 425 -6.95 37.81 8.71
N PRO A 426 -6.93 36.55 8.31
CA PRO A 426 -5.68 35.84 8.03
C PRO A 426 -5.13 36.14 6.62
N PHE A 427 -5.94 36.78 5.76
CA PHE A 427 -5.58 37.01 4.36
C PHE A 427 -4.64 38.22 4.23
N SER A 428 -3.62 38.07 3.42
CA SER A 428 -2.67 39.14 3.04
C SER A 428 -3.22 40.04 1.92
N SER A 429 -4.21 39.55 1.15
CA SER A 429 -4.91 40.32 0.13
C SER A 429 -6.31 40.74 0.61
N PRO A 430 -6.90 41.82 0.05
CA PRO A 430 -8.21 42.30 0.44
C PRO A 430 -9.32 41.25 0.23
N VAL A 431 -10.22 41.16 1.20
CA VAL A 431 -11.52 40.46 1.06
C VAL A 431 -12.55 41.51 0.71
N GLU A 432 -13.48 41.22 -0.21
CA GLU A 432 -14.55 42.14 -0.59
C GLU A 432 -15.28 42.68 0.66
N PRO A 433 -15.50 44.03 0.78
CA PRO A 433 -16.09 44.64 2.00
C PRO A 433 -17.40 43.98 2.44
N SER A 434 -18.27 43.62 1.50
CA SER A 434 -19.54 42.96 1.77
C SER A 434 -19.40 41.55 2.36
N VAL A 435 -18.31 40.86 2.02
CA VAL A 435 -17.97 39.52 2.55
C VAL A 435 -17.26 39.69 3.91
N ALA A 436 -16.31 40.61 4.01
CA ALA A 436 -15.55 40.86 5.22
C ALA A 436 -16.43 41.27 6.42
N ALA A 437 -17.49 42.02 6.15
CA ALA A 437 -18.45 42.46 7.17
C ALA A 437 -19.25 41.31 7.83
N LEU A 438 -19.39 40.19 7.11
CA LEU A 438 -20.12 38.98 7.53
C LEU A 438 -19.17 37.81 7.90
N ALA A 439 -17.87 38.05 7.84
CA ALA A 439 -16.89 37.01 7.97
C ALA A 439 -16.56 36.67 9.42
N HIS A 440 -16.58 35.40 9.74
CA HIS A 440 -15.98 34.80 10.93
C HIS A 440 -14.59 34.29 10.56
N PHE A 441 -13.54 35.04 10.84
CA PHE A 441 -12.18 34.66 10.51
C PHE A 441 -11.65 33.55 11.44
N VAL A 442 -10.81 32.67 10.91
CA VAL A 442 -10.21 31.55 11.64
C VAL A 442 -8.70 31.47 11.41
N ARG A 443 -8.00 30.80 12.30
CA ARG A 443 -6.59 30.42 12.07
C ARG A 443 -6.50 29.51 10.84
N PRO A 444 -5.63 29.81 9.84
CA PRO A 444 -5.59 29.12 8.56
C PRO A 444 -4.79 27.81 8.64
N VAL A 445 -5.35 26.81 9.32
CA VAL A 445 -4.72 25.49 9.56
C VAL A 445 -5.49 24.33 8.94
N ILE A 446 -6.64 24.60 8.33
CA ILE A 446 -7.47 23.56 7.68
C ILE A 446 -7.37 23.70 6.18
N VAL A 447 -7.03 22.62 5.51
CA VAL A 447 -6.98 22.53 4.05
C VAL A 447 -8.24 21.85 3.52
N GLY A 448 -8.74 22.34 2.42
CA GLY A 448 -9.81 21.72 1.64
C GLY A 448 -9.52 21.76 0.17
N GLU A 449 -10.40 21.17 -0.63
CA GLU A 449 -10.33 21.19 -2.09
C GLU A 449 -11.63 21.71 -2.68
N VAL A 450 -11.51 22.52 -3.73
CA VAL A 450 -12.63 23.01 -4.51
C VAL A 450 -12.43 22.70 -5.99
N ARG A 451 -13.53 22.37 -6.69
CA ARG A 451 -13.61 22.40 -8.14
C ARG A 451 -14.03 23.81 -8.56
N TYR A 452 -13.46 24.33 -9.63
CA TYR A 452 -13.86 25.63 -10.18
C TYR A 452 -13.86 25.60 -11.71
N GLY A 453 -14.60 26.54 -12.32
CA GLY A 453 -14.69 26.61 -13.78
C GLY A 453 -13.51 27.34 -14.39
N ASP A 454 -13.18 28.51 -13.85
CA ASP A 454 -12.16 29.41 -14.38
C ASP A 454 -11.65 30.35 -13.27
N ARG A 455 -10.66 31.19 -13.56
CA ARG A 455 -10.17 32.26 -12.68
C ARG A 455 -10.56 33.63 -13.23
N THR A 456 -10.85 34.55 -12.32
CA THR A 456 -11.01 35.97 -12.68
C THR A 456 -9.63 36.57 -12.97
N VAL A 457 -9.62 37.79 -13.57
CA VAL A 457 -8.38 38.56 -13.78
C VAL A 457 -7.62 38.81 -12.49
N ASP A 458 -8.35 38.96 -11.38
CA ASP A 458 -7.78 39.16 -10.03
C ASP A 458 -7.38 37.85 -9.35
N GLY A 459 -7.46 36.71 -10.06
CA GLY A 459 -7.04 35.40 -9.57
C GLY A 459 -8.04 34.72 -8.63
N HIS A 460 -9.29 35.19 -8.52
CA HIS A 460 -10.33 34.51 -7.77
C HIS A 460 -10.93 33.32 -8.54
N LEU A 461 -11.34 32.28 -7.80
CA LEU A 461 -11.96 31.09 -8.37
C LEU A 461 -13.41 31.37 -8.79
N ARG A 462 -13.75 31.11 -10.06
CA ARG A 462 -15.13 31.26 -10.58
C ARG A 462 -15.92 29.98 -10.35
N HIS A 463 -17.15 30.16 -9.85
CA HIS A 463 -18.10 29.08 -9.59
C HIS A 463 -17.50 27.92 -8.79
N PRO A 464 -16.80 28.20 -7.66
CA PRO A 464 -16.20 27.15 -6.86
C PRO A 464 -17.29 26.27 -6.25
N SER A 465 -17.04 24.96 -6.26
CA SER A 465 -17.86 23.95 -5.61
C SER A 465 -16.96 23.13 -4.68
N TRP A 466 -17.39 22.99 -3.45
CA TRP A 466 -16.65 22.25 -2.44
C TRP A 466 -16.54 20.77 -2.77
N ARG A 467 -15.37 20.20 -2.59
CA ARG A 467 -15.12 18.77 -2.78
C ARG A 467 -14.83 18.05 -1.46
N GLY A 468 -14.31 18.79 -0.47
CA GLY A 468 -14.09 18.27 0.85
C GLY A 468 -12.82 18.76 1.55
N LEU A 469 -12.64 18.35 2.81
CA LEU A 469 -11.43 18.61 3.57
C LEU A 469 -10.25 17.73 3.09
N ARG A 470 -9.03 18.28 3.18
CA ARG A 470 -7.77 17.59 2.85
C ARG A 470 -6.87 17.48 4.09
N PRO A 471 -7.21 16.60 5.03
CA PRO A 471 -6.42 16.41 6.25
C PRO A 471 -5.08 15.72 6.02
N ASP A 472 -4.88 15.20 4.83
CA ASP A 472 -3.64 14.62 4.31
C ASP A 472 -2.63 15.68 3.87
N LYS A 473 -3.05 16.98 3.84
CA LYS A 473 -2.24 18.11 3.39
C LYS A 473 -1.95 19.07 4.53
N ASP A 474 -0.73 19.63 4.52
CA ASP A 474 -0.36 20.76 5.36
C ASP A 474 -0.61 22.08 4.62
N PRO A 475 -1.09 23.14 5.32
CA PRO A 475 -1.28 24.45 4.70
C PRO A 475 -0.04 24.97 3.94
N GLY A 476 1.17 24.71 4.46
CA GLY A 476 2.42 25.13 3.83
C GLY A 476 2.78 24.38 2.55
N GLU A 477 2.12 23.25 2.27
CA GLU A 477 2.34 22.45 1.04
C GLU A 477 1.44 22.90 -0.12
N ILE A 478 0.47 23.79 0.14
CA ILE A 478 -0.51 24.21 -0.85
C ILE A 478 0.14 25.20 -1.81
N THR A 479 0.05 24.91 -3.08
CA THR A 479 0.57 25.76 -4.16
C THR A 479 -0.57 26.20 -5.07
N ASP A 480 -0.40 27.36 -5.70
CA ASP A 480 -1.31 27.82 -6.75
C ASP A 480 -1.16 26.89 -7.97
N GLU A 481 -2.22 26.19 -8.33
CA GLU A 481 -2.23 25.34 -9.52
C GLU A 481 -2.65 26.18 -10.73
N PRO A 482 -1.89 26.14 -11.84
CA PRO A 482 -2.18 26.92 -13.03
C PRO A 482 -3.47 26.52 -13.73
#